data_7f836f374aded0da57322328b5238909
#
_entry.id   7f836f374aded0da57322328b5238909
#
_cell.length_a   1.000
_cell.length_b   1.000
_cell.length_c   1.000
_cell.angle_alpha   90.00
_cell.angle_beta   90.00
_cell.angle_gamma   90.00
#
_symmetry.space_group_name_H-M   'P 1'
#
loop_
_entity.id
_entity.type
_entity.pdbx_description
1 polymer ?
#
loop_
_entity_poly.entity_id
_entity_poly.type
_entity_poly.pdbx_seq_one_letter_code
_entity_poly.pdbx_strand_id
1 'polypeptide(L)'
;MERHYQDGKLEGLSTYFYENGIKMLEVHYKDGKKEGLQTHWYTNGEKWYERHYKDGKKEGLDTEWYFNREIKFKGHYKDGKKEGLMTSWYENGKKDSEQHYKHGKRDGLSTSWYKNGKKWYEITFKDGKKDGLMTEYYGDGRKWSKGNYKNGKRDGLSTSWHENGKKWYERHYKDGEKDGLDTEWYENGKKWYEISFKDGKKEGLGTEWYENGKKRIEKHYKNGLKEGPWTEWSKEGKKTFEENFKNGNAI
;
A
#
# COMPACT_ATOMS: atom_id res chain seq x y z
N MET A 1 -2.72 -43.30 5.87
CA MET A 1 -1.73 -42.49 6.60
C MET A 1 -0.56 -43.41 6.96
N GLU A 2 0.65 -43.03 6.55
CA GLU A 2 1.90 -43.76 6.84
C GLU A 2 2.81 -42.82 7.62
N ARG A 3 3.36 -43.28 8.74
CA ARG A 3 4.25 -42.52 9.61
C ARG A 3 5.35 -43.41 10.13
N HIS A 4 6.55 -42.85 10.21
CA HIS A 4 7.69 -43.54 10.81
C HIS A 4 8.08 -42.83 12.11
N TYR A 5 8.44 -43.62 13.14
CA TYR A 5 8.86 -43.11 14.45
C TYR A 5 10.18 -43.77 14.84
N GLN A 6 11.06 -42.97 15.43
CA GLN A 6 12.25 -43.43 16.12
C GLN A 6 12.31 -42.77 17.50
N ASP A 7 12.51 -43.55 18.54
CA ASP A 7 12.57 -43.09 19.94
C ASP A 7 11.37 -42.18 20.33
N GLY A 8 10.16 -42.55 19.85
CA GLY A 8 8.91 -41.83 20.12
C GLY A 8 8.74 -40.52 19.34
N LYS A 9 9.68 -40.15 18.47
CA LYS A 9 9.61 -38.96 17.60
C LYS A 9 9.34 -39.34 16.15
N LEU A 10 8.66 -38.46 15.42
CA LEU A 10 8.51 -38.58 13.97
C LEU A 10 9.90 -38.56 13.31
N GLU A 11 10.18 -39.54 12.44
CA GLU A 11 11.42 -39.67 11.71
C GLU A 11 11.14 -40.12 10.28
N GLY A 12 11.84 -39.54 9.28
CA GLY A 12 11.67 -39.92 7.88
C GLY A 12 10.39 -39.36 7.23
N LEU A 13 9.97 -40.04 6.16
CA LEU A 13 8.82 -39.61 5.34
C LEU A 13 7.49 -39.96 6.02
N SER A 14 6.59 -39.00 6.12
CA SER A 14 5.19 -39.22 6.48
C SER A 14 4.30 -38.87 5.29
N THR A 15 3.38 -39.79 4.94
CA THR A 15 2.45 -39.62 3.81
C THR A 15 1.01 -39.71 4.30
N TYR A 16 0.21 -38.79 3.84
CA TYR A 16 -1.21 -38.70 4.15
C TYR A 16 -2.01 -38.75 2.85
N PHE A 17 -3.18 -39.37 2.89
CA PHE A 17 -4.04 -39.55 1.70
C PHE A 17 -5.43 -38.98 1.99
N TYR A 18 -6.08 -38.50 0.95
CA TYR A 18 -7.50 -38.21 0.94
C TYR A 18 -8.31 -39.53 0.97
N GLU A 19 -9.61 -39.44 1.24
CA GLU A 19 -10.52 -40.60 1.21
C GLU A 19 -10.57 -41.29 -0.17
N ASN A 20 -10.35 -40.52 -1.24
CA ASN A 20 -10.29 -41.06 -2.61
C ASN A 20 -8.96 -41.73 -2.96
N GLY A 21 -8.03 -41.89 -2.00
CA GLY A 21 -6.73 -42.54 -2.21
C GLY A 21 -5.64 -41.65 -2.81
N ILE A 22 -5.96 -40.43 -3.20
CA ILE A 22 -4.95 -39.46 -3.72
C ILE A 22 -4.07 -38.96 -2.57
N LYS A 23 -2.78 -38.81 -2.81
CA LYS A 23 -1.88 -38.18 -1.83
C LYS A 23 -2.38 -36.78 -1.47
N MET A 24 -2.48 -36.51 -0.17
CA MET A 24 -2.81 -35.20 0.38
C MET A 24 -1.56 -34.43 0.76
N LEU A 25 -0.64 -35.09 1.49
CA LEU A 25 0.55 -34.46 2.06
C LEU A 25 1.69 -35.46 2.14
N GLU A 26 2.86 -35.04 1.69
CA GLU A 26 4.14 -35.67 2.01
C GLU A 26 5.01 -34.68 2.78
N VAL A 27 5.64 -35.16 3.85
CA VAL A 27 6.52 -34.34 4.69
C VAL A 27 7.59 -35.21 5.33
N HIS A 28 8.82 -34.75 5.28
CA HIS A 28 9.95 -35.39 5.97
C HIS A 28 10.10 -34.81 7.38
N TYR A 29 10.44 -35.68 8.33
CA TYR A 29 10.75 -35.32 9.69
C TYR A 29 12.13 -35.82 10.09
N LYS A 30 12.79 -35.07 10.96
CA LYS A 30 14.00 -35.45 11.67
C LYS A 30 13.87 -34.99 13.11
N ASP A 31 14.04 -35.90 14.07
CA ASP A 31 13.87 -35.65 15.52
C ASP A 31 12.53 -34.96 15.85
N GLY A 32 11.43 -35.32 15.15
CA GLY A 32 10.10 -34.72 15.32
C GLY A 32 9.89 -33.37 14.69
N LYS A 33 10.91 -32.80 14.03
CA LYS A 33 10.82 -31.51 13.31
C LYS A 33 10.74 -31.76 11.82
N LYS A 34 10.01 -30.87 11.12
CA LYS A 34 10.00 -30.89 9.65
C LYS A 34 11.40 -30.63 9.11
N GLU A 35 11.82 -31.44 8.14
CA GLU A 35 13.11 -31.38 7.48
C GLU A 35 12.94 -31.66 5.98
N GLY A 36 13.59 -30.87 5.11
CA GLY A 36 13.51 -31.06 3.67
C GLY A 36 12.20 -30.60 3.03
N LEU A 37 11.79 -31.26 1.97
CA LEU A 37 10.61 -30.87 1.17
C LEU A 37 9.31 -31.35 1.83
N GLN A 38 8.33 -30.47 1.88
CA GLN A 38 6.93 -30.75 2.13
C GLN A 38 6.13 -30.45 0.88
N THR A 39 5.34 -31.42 0.40
CA THR A 39 4.43 -31.23 -0.74
C THR A 39 2.99 -31.51 -0.31
N HIS A 40 2.08 -30.65 -0.66
CA HIS A 40 0.64 -30.82 -0.47
C HIS A 40 -0.06 -30.80 -1.82
N TRP A 41 -1.05 -31.67 -2.00
CA TRP A 41 -1.83 -31.81 -3.22
C TRP A 41 -3.30 -31.47 -2.98
N TYR A 42 -3.97 -31.06 -4.00
CA TYR A 42 -5.42 -30.96 -4.07
C TYR A 42 -6.05 -32.37 -4.21
N THR A 43 -7.38 -32.45 -4.04
CA THR A 43 -8.15 -33.71 -4.18
C THR A 43 -8.14 -34.28 -5.60
N ASN A 44 -7.75 -33.49 -6.60
CA ASN A 44 -7.56 -33.93 -7.99
C ASN A 44 -6.13 -34.43 -8.29
N GLY A 45 -5.23 -34.46 -7.28
CA GLY A 45 -3.83 -34.90 -7.41
C GLY A 45 -2.85 -33.84 -7.91
N GLU A 46 -3.31 -32.63 -8.22
CA GLU A 46 -2.44 -31.52 -8.58
C GLU A 46 -1.78 -30.89 -7.35
N LYS A 47 -0.56 -30.38 -7.51
CA LYS A 47 0.16 -29.72 -6.42
C LYS A 47 -0.59 -28.47 -5.95
N TRP A 48 -0.76 -28.33 -4.62
CA TRP A 48 -1.24 -27.11 -3.99
C TRP A 48 -0.06 -26.26 -3.52
N TYR A 49 0.94 -26.85 -2.81
CA TYR A 49 2.18 -26.16 -2.49
C TYR A 49 3.36 -27.10 -2.31
N GLU A 50 4.56 -26.54 -2.50
CA GLU A 50 5.85 -27.11 -2.13
C GLU A 50 6.60 -26.13 -1.26
N ARG A 51 7.12 -26.62 -0.13
CA ARG A 51 7.85 -25.85 0.88
C ARG A 51 9.04 -26.62 1.39
N HIS A 52 10.16 -25.92 1.55
CA HIS A 52 11.34 -26.52 2.17
C HIS A 52 11.43 -26.12 3.65
N TYR A 53 11.88 -27.05 4.47
CA TYR A 53 12.06 -26.87 5.90
C TYR A 53 13.44 -27.32 6.35
N LYS A 54 13.97 -26.65 7.39
CA LYS A 54 15.16 -27.03 8.11
C LYS A 54 14.90 -26.79 9.61
N ASP A 55 15.12 -27.82 10.44
CA ASP A 55 14.85 -27.76 11.89
C ASP A 55 13.44 -27.22 12.23
N GLY A 56 12.42 -27.57 11.45
CA GLY A 56 11.03 -27.15 11.62
C GLY A 56 10.70 -25.75 11.11
N LYS A 57 11.68 -24.99 10.60
CA LYS A 57 11.49 -23.64 10.04
C LYS A 57 11.48 -23.70 8.52
N LYS A 58 10.69 -22.82 7.89
CA LYS A 58 10.77 -22.67 6.43
C LYS A 58 12.17 -22.20 6.02
N GLU A 59 12.75 -22.91 5.04
CA GLU A 59 14.08 -22.62 4.53
C GLU A 59 14.11 -22.87 3.01
N GLY A 60 14.52 -21.86 2.22
CA GLY A 60 14.56 -22.00 0.77
C GLY A 60 13.23 -21.61 0.11
N LEU A 61 12.94 -22.26 -1.03
CA LEU A 61 11.81 -21.91 -1.90
C LEU A 61 10.47 -22.38 -1.31
N ASP A 62 9.46 -21.52 -1.37
CA ASP A 62 8.05 -21.80 -1.14
C ASP A 62 7.30 -21.49 -2.44
N THR A 63 6.58 -22.45 -3.00
CA THR A 63 5.77 -22.29 -4.20
C THR A 63 4.36 -22.80 -3.93
N GLU A 64 3.36 -22.01 -4.28
CA GLU A 64 1.95 -22.38 -4.20
C GLU A 64 1.30 -22.27 -5.59
N TRP A 65 0.34 -23.15 -5.87
CA TRP A 65 -0.42 -23.19 -7.12
C TRP A 65 -1.90 -23.06 -6.85
N TYR A 66 -2.61 -22.53 -7.82
CA TYR A 66 -4.05 -22.62 -7.91
C TYR A 66 -4.48 -24.02 -8.37
N PHE A 67 -5.77 -24.32 -8.24
CA PHE A 67 -6.37 -25.58 -8.68
C PHE A 67 -6.22 -25.82 -10.20
N ASN A 68 -6.12 -24.75 -11.00
CA ASN A 68 -5.88 -24.78 -12.44
C ASN A 68 -4.40 -24.93 -12.82
N ARG A 69 -3.51 -25.26 -11.86
CA ARG A 69 -2.04 -25.44 -12.00
C ARG A 69 -1.24 -24.15 -12.22
N GLU A 70 -1.89 -22.99 -12.35
CA GLU A 70 -1.19 -21.72 -12.43
C GLU A 70 -0.49 -21.40 -11.10
N ILE A 71 0.69 -20.79 -11.18
CA ILE A 71 1.41 -20.38 -9.98
C ILE A 71 0.60 -19.28 -9.26
N LYS A 72 0.37 -19.46 -7.96
CA LYS A 72 -0.29 -18.50 -7.08
C LYS A 72 0.72 -17.65 -6.33
N PHE A 73 1.80 -18.28 -5.86
CA PHE A 73 2.82 -17.63 -5.04
C PHE A 73 4.18 -18.30 -5.23
N LYS A 74 5.25 -17.48 -5.17
CA LYS A 74 6.63 -17.95 -5.15
C LYS A 74 7.48 -17.02 -4.29
N GLY A 75 8.27 -17.57 -3.38
CA GLY A 75 9.13 -16.78 -2.53
C GLY A 75 10.17 -17.61 -1.79
N HIS A 76 11.17 -16.95 -1.26
CA HIS A 76 12.23 -17.57 -0.48
C HIS A 76 12.11 -17.25 1.00
N TYR A 77 12.46 -18.23 1.83
CA TYR A 77 12.52 -18.10 3.28
C TYR A 77 13.91 -18.48 3.78
N LYS A 78 14.35 -17.82 4.83
CA LYS A 78 15.56 -18.13 5.58
C LYS A 78 15.25 -18.07 7.08
N ASP A 79 15.55 -19.15 7.82
CA ASP A 79 15.23 -19.28 9.25
C ASP A 79 13.76 -18.96 9.58
N GLY A 80 12.82 -19.36 8.72
CA GLY A 80 11.38 -19.09 8.86
C GLY A 80 10.94 -17.69 8.47
N LYS A 81 11.84 -16.80 8.08
CA LYS A 81 11.55 -15.42 7.69
C LYS A 81 11.58 -15.26 6.18
N LYS A 82 10.72 -14.41 5.64
CA LYS A 82 10.75 -14.02 4.23
C LYS A 82 12.08 -13.36 3.88
N GLU A 83 12.69 -13.77 2.74
CA GLU A 83 13.96 -13.24 2.26
C GLU A 83 13.94 -13.09 0.74
N GLY A 84 14.42 -11.95 0.22
CA GLY A 84 14.43 -11.68 -1.20
C GLY A 84 13.06 -11.35 -1.79
N LEU A 85 12.86 -11.69 -3.07
CA LEU A 85 11.63 -11.38 -3.81
C LEU A 85 10.52 -12.39 -3.48
N MET A 86 9.35 -11.88 -3.13
CA MET A 86 8.08 -12.60 -3.03
C MET A 86 7.19 -12.16 -4.18
N THR A 87 6.69 -13.09 -4.96
CA THR A 87 5.78 -12.80 -6.08
C THR A 87 4.49 -13.57 -5.90
N SER A 88 3.35 -12.90 -6.11
CA SER A 88 2.04 -13.53 -6.21
C SER A 88 1.39 -13.24 -7.55
N TRP A 89 0.50 -14.13 -7.96
CA TRP A 89 -0.24 -14.05 -9.22
C TRP A 89 -1.72 -14.25 -8.96
N TYR A 90 -2.52 -13.66 -9.78
CA TYR A 90 -3.95 -13.96 -9.91
C TYR A 90 -4.14 -15.31 -10.61
N GLU A 91 -5.30 -15.91 -10.46
CA GLU A 91 -5.69 -17.18 -11.10
C GLU A 91 -5.68 -17.12 -12.65
N ASN A 92 -5.71 -15.92 -13.22
CA ASN A 92 -5.58 -15.69 -14.66
C ASN A 92 -4.11 -15.59 -15.14
N GLY A 93 -3.14 -15.96 -14.29
CA GLY A 93 -1.70 -15.97 -14.57
C GLY A 93 -1.03 -14.58 -14.55
N LYS A 94 -1.77 -13.48 -14.42
CA LYS A 94 -1.17 -12.14 -14.31
C LYS A 94 -0.64 -11.89 -12.90
N LYS A 95 0.44 -11.11 -12.80
CA LYS A 95 1.00 -10.73 -11.50
C LYS A 95 -0.04 -9.99 -10.65
N ASP A 96 -0.09 -10.32 -9.35
CA ASP A 96 -0.83 -9.63 -8.31
C ASP A 96 0.10 -8.73 -7.50
N SER A 97 1.24 -9.28 -7.02
CA SER A 97 2.24 -8.47 -6.32
C SER A 97 3.66 -8.98 -6.46
N GLU A 98 4.61 -8.06 -6.37
CA GLU A 98 6.03 -8.29 -6.15
C GLU A 98 6.48 -7.48 -4.95
N GLN A 99 7.15 -8.12 -3.99
CA GLN A 99 7.57 -7.50 -2.75
C GLN A 99 8.94 -8.02 -2.34
N HIS A 100 9.88 -7.10 -2.05
CA HIS A 100 11.20 -7.45 -1.55
C HIS A 100 11.21 -7.50 -0.03
N TYR A 101 11.87 -8.51 0.52
CA TYR A 101 12.02 -8.72 1.95
C TYR A 101 13.47 -8.94 2.34
N LYS A 102 13.82 -8.46 3.52
CA LYS A 102 15.11 -8.71 4.16
C LYS A 102 14.84 -9.03 5.64
N HIS A 103 15.27 -10.21 6.08
CA HIS A 103 15.07 -10.68 7.46
C HIS A 103 13.60 -10.60 7.93
N GLY A 104 12.64 -10.89 7.04
CA GLY A 104 11.20 -10.89 7.33
C GLY A 104 10.52 -9.54 7.25
N LYS A 105 11.25 -8.45 7.01
CA LYS A 105 10.70 -7.10 6.83
C LYS A 105 10.70 -6.72 5.35
N ARG A 106 9.71 -5.94 4.90
CA ARG A 106 9.75 -5.35 3.55
C ARG A 106 10.96 -4.43 3.45
N ASP A 107 11.78 -4.65 2.42
CA ASP A 107 12.99 -3.84 2.15
C ASP A 107 13.24 -3.83 0.65
N GLY A 108 13.09 -2.68 0.02
CA GLY A 108 13.13 -2.52 -1.42
C GLY A 108 11.77 -2.20 -2.04
N LEU A 109 11.68 -2.33 -3.36
CA LEU A 109 10.47 -2.00 -4.12
C LEU A 109 9.36 -3.02 -3.87
N SER A 110 8.15 -2.53 -3.67
CA SER A 110 6.90 -3.30 -3.68
C SER A 110 6.00 -2.76 -4.78
N THR A 111 5.52 -3.64 -5.63
CA THR A 111 4.58 -3.32 -6.72
C THR A 111 3.38 -4.24 -6.63
N SER A 112 2.19 -3.71 -6.82
CA SER A 112 0.95 -4.50 -6.99
C SER A 112 0.25 -4.13 -8.28
N TRP A 113 -0.53 -5.06 -8.79
CA TRP A 113 -1.25 -4.93 -10.05
C TRP A 113 -2.72 -5.27 -9.86
N TYR A 114 -3.57 -4.70 -10.67
CA TYR A 114 -4.96 -5.11 -10.85
C TYR A 114 -5.04 -6.42 -11.64
N LYS A 115 -6.17 -7.13 -11.54
CA LYS A 115 -6.45 -8.37 -12.32
C LYS A 115 -6.33 -8.20 -13.85
N ASN A 116 -6.48 -6.96 -14.35
CA ASN A 116 -6.28 -6.65 -15.77
C ASN A 116 -4.79 -6.56 -16.16
N GLY A 117 -3.85 -6.62 -15.19
CA GLY A 117 -2.40 -6.57 -15.38
C GLY A 117 -1.81 -5.16 -15.36
N LYS A 118 -2.63 -4.11 -15.20
CA LYS A 118 -2.12 -2.75 -15.01
C LYS A 118 -1.66 -2.54 -13.57
N LYS A 119 -0.64 -1.72 -13.36
CA LYS A 119 -0.17 -1.41 -12.01
C LYS A 119 -1.29 -0.78 -11.19
N TRP A 120 -1.39 -1.19 -9.91
CA TRP A 120 -2.22 -0.55 -8.90
C TRP A 120 -1.39 0.44 -8.08
N TYR A 121 -0.24 0.00 -7.53
CA TYR A 121 0.70 0.90 -6.88
C TYR A 121 2.13 0.37 -6.93
N GLU A 122 3.07 1.27 -6.70
CA GLU A 122 4.47 0.96 -6.42
C GLU A 122 4.99 1.87 -5.30
N ILE A 123 5.79 1.31 -4.40
CA ILE A 123 6.36 1.99 -3.23
C ILE A 123 7.64 1.30 -2.78
N THR A 124 8.63 2.06 -2.35
CA THR A 124 9.84 1.52 -1.72
C THR A 124 9.67 1.43 -0.21
N PHE A 125 10.17 0.34 0.36
CA PHE A 125 10.24 0.12 1.79
C PHE A 125 11.69 0.05 2.25
N LYS A 126 11.94 0.47 3.49
CA LYS A 126 13.19 0.29 4.21
C LYS A 126 12.87 -0.19 5.63
N ASP A 127 13.44 -1.33 6.04
CA ASP A 127 13.21 -1.93 7.37
C ASP A 127 11.71 -2.08 7.74
N GLY A 128 10.84 -2.37 6.76
CA GLY A 128 9.41 -2.54 6.93
C GLY A 128 8.58 -1.26 6.91
N LYS A 129 9.20 -0.09 6.81
CA LYS A 129 8.52 1.20 6.73
C LYS A 129 8.55 1.74 5.30
N LYS A 130 7.48 2.44 4.88
CA LYS A 130 7.47 3.16 3.60
C LYS A 130 8.59 4.20 3.60
N ASP A 131 9.46 4.16 2.58
CA ASP A 131 10.60 5.09 2.45
C ASP A 131 10.90 5.31 0.97
N GLY A 132 10.59 6.49 0.46
CA GLY A 132 10.70 6.84 -0.95
C GLY A 132 9.36 7.20 -1.58
N LEU A 133 9.35 7.19 -2.90
CA LEU A 133 8.19 7.59 -3.70
C LEU A 133 7.16 6.48 -3.76
N MET A 134 5.91 6.78 -3.42
CA MET A 134 4.73 5.97 -3.70
C MET A 134 3.99 6.56 -4.90
N THR A 135 3.64 5.71 -5.84
CA THR A 135 2.77 6.07 -6.98
C THR A 135 1.62 5.08 -7.02
N GLU A 136 0.41 5.59 -7.15
CA GLU A 136 -0.83 4.82 -7.26
C GLU A 136 -1.50 5.12 -8.61
N TYR A 137 -2.23 4.16 -9.14
CA TYR A 137 -2.82 4.22 -10.46
C TYR A 137 -4.29 3.81 -10.43
N TYR A 138 -5.08 4.39 -11.28
CA TYR A 138 -6.42 3.91 -11.61
C TYR A 138 -6.35 2.57 -12.35
N GLY A 139 -7.47 1.85 -12.37
CA GLY A 139 -7.56 0.55 -13.08
C GLY A 139 -7.34 0.61 -14.59
N ASP A 140 -7.40 1.77 -15.19
CA ASP A 140 -7.06 2.03 -16.60
C ASP A 140 -5.57 2.36 -16.83
N GLY A 141 -4.79 2.46 -15.72
CA GLY A 141 -3.34 2.72 -15.73
C GLY A 141 -2.95 4.21 -15.68
N ARG A 142 -3.91 5.15 -15.64
CA ARG A 142 -3.61 6.56 -15.37
C ARG A 142 -3.17 6.73 -13.91
N LYS A 143 -2.31 7.71 -13.63
CA LYS A 143 -1.90 8.00 -12.24
C LYS A 143 -3.09 8.57 -11.48
N TRP A 144 -3.30 8.01 -10.27
CA TRP A 144 -4.25 8.53 -9.30
C TRP A 144 -3.57 9.38 -8.22
N SER A 145 -2.46 8.91 -7.66
CA SER A 145 -1.72 9.68 -6.66
C SER A 145 -0.22 9.44 -6.74
N LYS A 146 0.54 10.39 -6.19
CA LYS A 146 1.99 10.32 -6.04
C LYS A 146 2.39 11.07 -4.78
N GLY A 147 3.21 10.47 -3.92
CA GLY A 147 3.67 11.11 -2.69
C GLY A 147 4.94 10.48 -2.15
N ASN A 148 5.75 11.29 -1.48
CA ASN A 148 6.98 10.82 -0.85
C ASN A 148 6.72 10.40 0.59
N TYR A 149 7.47 9.39 1.03
CA TYR A 149 7.48 8.88 2.38
C TYR A 149 8.90 8.80 2.92
N LYS A 150 9.05 9.05 4.20
CA LYS A 150 10.29 8.88 4.95
C LYS A 150 9.97 8.23 6.30
N ASN A 151 10.62 7.11 6.61
CA ASN A 151 10.37 6.36 7.85
C ASN A 151 8.89 6.05 8.12
N GLY A 152 8.07 5.81 7.09
CA GLY A 152 6.64 5.48 7.18
C GLY A 152 5.70 6.67 7.21
N LYS A 153 6.19 7.89 7.31
CA LYS A 153 5.41 9.13 7.32
C LYS A 153 5.47 9.83 5.96
N ARG A 154 4.43 10.56 5.57
CA ARG A 154 4.49 11.43 4.39
C ARG A 154 5.53 12.53 4.61
N ASP A 155 6.39 12.76 3.61
CA ASP A 155 7.45 13.77 3.67
C ASP A 155 7.70 14.33 2.26
N GLY A 156 7.49 15.63 2.07
CA GLY A 156 7.57 16.28 0.77
C GLY A 156 6.22 16.40 0.05
N LEU A 157 6.27 16.57 -1.26
CA LEU A 157 5.09 16.84 -2.11
C LEU A 157 4.25 15.57 -2.31
N SER A 158 2.93 15.71 -2.15
CA SER A 158 1.91 14.73 -2.53
C SER A 158 0.97 15.35 -3.56
N THR A 159 0.77 14.67 -4.68
CA THR A 159 -0.12 15.11 -5.76
C THR A 159 -1.13 14.01 -6.07
N SER A 160 -2.39 14.37 -6.29
CA SER A 160 -3.41 13.46 -6.83
C SER A 160 -4.08 14.06 -8.07
N TRP A 161 -4.68 13.21 -8.86
CA TRP A 161 -5.33 13.55 -10.10
C TRP A 161 -6.75 12.98 -10.14
N HIS A 162 -7.65 13.71 -10.76
CA HIS A 162 -8.98 13.22 -11.14
C HIS A 162 -8.87 12.18 -12.29
N GLU A 163 -9.92 11.43 -12.52
CA GLU A 163 -9.96 10.45 -13.62
C GLU A 163 -9.77 11.08 -15.00
N ASN A 164 -10.10 12.37 -15.17
CA ASN A 164 -9.84 13.12 -16.41
C ASN A 164 -8.36 13.53 -16.59
N GLY A 165 -7.47 13.16 -15.65
CA GLY A 165 -6.03 13.44 -15.67
C GLY A 165 -5.63 14.84 -15.19
N LYS A 166 -6.58 15.72 -14.86
CA LYS A 166 -6.27 17.01 -14.25
C LYS A 166 -5.95 16.83 -12.77
N LYS A 167 -5.12 17.74 -12.23
CA LYS A 167 -4.80 17.71 -10.78
C LYS A 167 -6.08 17.84 -9.97
N TRP A 168 -6.14 17.03 -8.88
CA TRP A 168 -7.13 17.15 -7.82
C TRP A 168 -6.56 17.92 -6.64
N TYR A 169 -5.36 17.54 -6.13
CA TYR A 169 -4.67 18.31 -5.10
C TYR A 169 -3.15 18.22 -5.22
N GLU A 170 -2.49 19.24 -4.65
CA GLU A 170 -1.06 19.23 -4.28
C GLU A 170 -0.93 19.67 -2.84
N ARG A 171 -0.21 18.88 -2.03
CA ARG A 171 -0.01 19.08 -0.61
C ARG A 171 1.42 18.82 -0.21
N HIS A 172 1.97 19.68 0.64
CA HIS A 172 3.29 19.48 1.19
C HIS A 172 3.19 18.90 2.60
N TYR A 173 4.08 17.96 2.90
CA TYR A 173 4.15 17.28 4.18
C TYR A 173 5.57 17.31 4.73
N LYS A 174 5.70 17.37 6.07
CA LYS A 174 6.93 17.18 6.81
C LYS A 174 6.63 16.28 8.01
N ASP A 175 7.36 15.20 8.16
CA ASP A 175 7.18 14.22 9.25
C ASP A 175 5.74 13.73 9.44
N GLY A 176 4.93 13.71 8.38
CA GLY A 176 3.54 13.25 8.36
C GLY A 176 2.49 14.33 8.53
N GLU A 177 2.87 15.55 8.90
CA GLU A 177 1.99 16.70 9.06
C GLU A 177 2.03 17.60 7.82
N LYS A 178 0.93 18.31 7.53
CA LYS A 178 0.93 19.31 6.46
C LYS A 178 1.88 20.45 6.82
N ASP A 179 2.81 20.75 5.92
CA ASP A 179 3.79 21.84 6.08
C ASP A 179 4.11 22.42 4.71
N GLY A 180 3.64 23.65 4.44
CA GLY A 180 3.70 24.29 3.16
C GLY A 180 2.33 24.45 2.49
N LEU A 181 2.32 24.70 1.19
CA LEU A 181 1.12 25.00 0.43
C LEU A 181 0.25 23.75 0.20
N ASP A 182 -1.05 23.88 0.41
CA ASP A 182 -2.10 22.93 0.04
C ASP A 182 -2.99 23.61 -1.00
N THR A 183 -3.04 23.06 -2.20
CA THR A 183 -3.85 23.55 -3.31
C THR A 183 -4.74 22.42 -3.83
N GLU A 184 -6.01 22.71 -4.03
CA GLU A 184 -6.99 21.79 -4.60
C GLU A 184 -7.66 22.39 -5.83
N TRP A 185 -8.07 21.52 -6.75
CA TRP A 185 -8.67 21.92 -8.03
C TRP A 185 -9.98 21.16 -8.27
N TYR A 186 -10.90 21.83 -8.91
CA TYR A 186 -12.09 21.23 -9.51
C TYR A 186 -11.71 20.31 -10.68
N GLU A 187 -12.60 19.43 -11.10
CA GLU A 187 -12.43 18.58 -12.28
C GLU A 187 -12.23 19.37 -13.58
N ASN A 188 -12.74 20.61 -13.66
CA ASN A 188 -12.51 21.49 -14.79
C ASN A 188 -11.07 22.05 -14.84
N GLY A 189 -10.26 21.82 -13.77
CA GLY A 189 -8.86 22.24 -13.63
C GLY A 189 -8.67 23.64 -13.05
N LYS A 190 -9.73 24.36 -12.69
CA LYS A 190 -9.63 25.63 -11.96
C LYS A 190 -9.39 25.37 -10.48
N LYS A 191 -8.68 26.27 -9.80
CA LYS A 191 -8.47 26.17 -8.35
C LYS A 191 -9.82 26.19 -7.63
N TRP A 192 -9.96 25.31 -6.63
CA TRP A 192 -11.05 25.30 -5.67
C TRP A 192 -10.62 25.90 -4.35
N TYR A 193 -9.40 25.56 -3.88
CA TYR A 193 -8.92 25.93 -2.57
C TYR A 193 -7.41 26.09 -2.55
N GLU A 194 -6.89 27.03 -1.76
CA GLU A 194 -5.45 27.19 -1.52
C GLU A 194 -5.22 27.76 -0.12
N ILE A 195 -4.31 27.14 0.65
CA ILE A 195 -3.85 27.64 1.95
C ILE A 195 -2.48 27.08 2.29
N SER A 196 -1.70 27.83 3.07
CA SER A 196 -0.47 27.32 3.67
C SER A 196 -0.71 26.67 5.01
N PHE A 197 0.12 25.69 5.35
CA PHE A 197 0.19 25.05 6.65
C PHE A 197 1.60 25.18 7.20
N LYS A 198 1.70 25.24 8.52
CA LYS A 198 2.93 25.15 9.28
C LYS A 198 2.70 24.21 10.46
N ASP A 199 3.51 23.17 10.59
CA ASP A 199 3.39 22.17 11.66
C ASP A 199 1.95 21.67 11.83
N GLY A 200 1.27 21.32 10.72
CA GLY A 200 -0.12 20.82 10.68
C GLY A 200 -1.21 21.88 10.86
N LYS A 201 -0.87 23.14 11.16
CA LYS A 201 -1.82 24.23 11.41
C LYS A 201 -1.92 25.17 10.22
N LYS A 202 -3.14 25.67 9.93
CA LYS A 202 -3.35 26.67 8.89
C LYS A 202 -2.60 27.96 9.24
N GLU A 203 -1.93 28.55 8.23
CA GLU A 203 -1.13 29.77 8.38
C GLU A 203 -1.29 30.66 7.15
N GLY A 204 -1.45 31.97 7.35
CA GLY A 204 -1.57 32.94 6.28
C GLY A 204 -2.94 32.97 5.62
N LEU A 205 -3.00 33.41 4.36
CA LEU A 205 -4.22 33.59 3.58
C LEU A 205 -4.71 32.26 3.03
N GLY A 206 -5.96 31.87 3.34
CA GLY A 206 -6.70 30.79 2.69
C GLY A 206 -7.71 31.38 1.71
N THR A 207 -7.72 30.89 0.47
CA THR A 207 -8.64 31.33 -0.57
C THR A 207 -9.43 30.15 -1.11
N GLU A 208 -10.72 30.33 -1.29
CA GLU A 208 -11.63 29.41 -1.99
C GLU A 208 -12.20 30.10 -3.22
N TRP A 209 -12.41 29.33 -4.27
CA TRP A 209 -12.97 29.79 -5.54
C TRP A 209 -14.19 28.99 -5.94
N TYR A 210 -15.07 29.60 -6.67
CA TYR A 210 -16.15 28.94 -7.40
C TYR A 210 -15.59 28.24 -8.65
N GLU A 211 -16.32 27.29 -9.20
CA GLU A 211 -15.96 26.60 -10.47
C GLU A 211 -15.80 27.55 -11.66
N ASN A 212 -16.46 28.73 -11.65
CA ASN A 212 -16.26 29.75 -12.66
C ASN A 212 -14.90 30.48 -12.54
N GLY A 213 -14.16 30.25 -11.43
CA GLY A 213 -12.85 30.84 -11.15
C GLY A 213 -12.89 32.16 -10.38
N LYS A 214 -14.08 32.68 -10.04
CA LYS A 214 -14.19 33.85 -9.17
C LYS A 214 -13.97 33.46 -7.71
N LYS A 215 -13.39 34.36 -6.92
CA LYS A 215 -13.23 34.17 -5.48
C LYS A 215 -14.57 33.94 -4.82
N ARG A 216 -14.60 32.99 -3.86
CA ARG A 216 -15.73 32.67 -3.02
C ARG A 216 -15.50 33.16 -1.60
N ILE A 217 -14.31 32.84 -1.04
CA ILE A 217 -13.95 33.15 0.34
C ILE A 217 -12.47 33.47 0.42
N GLU A 218 -12.12 34.49 1.22
CA GLU A 218 -10.76 34.71 1.72
C GLU A 218 -10.79 34.75 3.25
N LYS A 219 -9.85 34.06 3.87
CA LYS A 219 -9.70 33.97 5.34
C LYS A 219 -8.24 34.01 5.70
N HIS A 220 -7.87 34.77 6.71
CA HIS A 220 -6.52 34.75 7.26
C HIS A 220 -6.46 33.84 8.49
N TYR A 221 -5.34 33.17 8.63
CA TYR A 221 -5.07 32.26 9.74
C TYR A 221 -3.70 32.51 10.36
N LYS A 222 -3.62 32.31 11.67
CA LYS A 222 -2.38 32.30 12.43
C LYS A 222 -2.44 31.16 13.44
N ASN A 223 -1.46 30.24 13.38
CA ASN A 223 -1.42 29.07 14.26
C ASN A 223 -2.74 28.25 14.25
N GLY A 224 -3.46 28.19 13.13
CA GLY A 224 -4.72 27.47 12.96
C GLY A 224 -5.98 28.24 13.35
N LEU A 225 -5.85 29.39 14.00
CA LEU A 225 -6.96 30.24 14.39
C LEU A 225 -7.22 31.32 13.33
N LYS A 226 -8.48 31.77 13.18
CA LYS A 226 -8.83 32.90 12.32
C LYS A 226 -8.16 34.16 12.87
N GLU A 227 -7.51 34.92 12.00
CA GLU A 227 -6.79 36.16 12.36
C GLU A 227 -6.88 37.15 11.22
N GLY A 228 -7.47 38.36 11.44
CA GLY A 228 -7.66 39.34 10.39
C GLY A 228 -8.95 39.16 9.59
N PRO A 229 -9.02 39.69 8.36
CA PRO A 229 -10.26 39.77 7.62
C PRO A 229 -10.71 38.41 7.08
N TRP A 230 -12.02 38.19 7.11
CA TRP A 230 -12.76 37.17 6.41
C TRP A 230 -13.73 37.84 5.47
N THR A 231 -13.62 37.54 4.18
CA THR A 231 -14.48 38.10 3.16
C THR A 231 -15.10 37.00 2.31
N GLU A 232 -16.38 37.14 1.99
CA GLU A 232 -17.10 36.24 1.08
C GLU A 232 -17.70 36.98 -0.09
N TRP A 233 -17.80 36.32 -1.24
CA TRP A 233 -18.37 36.84 -2.48
C TRP A 233 -19.38 35.86 -3.08
N SER A 234 -20.36 36.43 -3.78
CA SER A 234 -21.29 35.66 -4.62
C SER A 234 -20.59 35.14 -5.88
N LYS A 235 -21.27 34.22 -6.61
CA LYS A 235 -20.78 33.70 -7.90
C LYS A 235 -20.60 34.80 -8.97
N GLU A 236 -21.32 35.91 -8.84
CA GLU A 236 -21.22 37.11 -9.71
C GLU A 236 -20.02 37.98 -9.33
N GLY A 237 -19.41 37.77 -8.14
CA GLY A 237 -18.26 38.50 -7.63
C GLY A 237 -18.64 39.71 -6.75
N LYS A 238 -19.89 39.79 -6.29
CA LYS A 238 -20.34 40.81 -5.33
C LYS A 238 -19.98 40.37 -3.92
N LYS A 239 -19.37 41.24 -3.11
CA LYS A 239 -19.11 40.99 -1.69
C LYS A 239 -20.43 40.78 -0.95
N THR A 240 -20.53 39.68 -0.18
CA THR A 240 -21.74 39.31 0.57
C THR A 240 -21.51 39.29 2.07
N PHE A 241 -20.25 39.17 2.50
CA PHE A 241 -19.90 39.16 3.93
C PHE A 241 -18.48 39.70 4.12
N GLU A 242 -18.28 40.40 5.24
CA GLU A 242 -16.96 40.83 5.70
C GLU A 242 -16.97 40.95 7.23
N GLU A 243 -16.00 40.34 7.89
CA GLU A 243 -15.83 40.38 9.34
C GLU A 243 -14.35 40.25 9.70
N ASN A 244 -13.92 40.84 10.80
CA ASN A 244 -12.56 40.71 11.29
C ASN A 244 -12.49 39.75 12.48
N PHE A 245 -11.39 39.03 12.56
CA PHE A 245 -11.14 38.04 13.61
C PHE A 245 -9.80 38.28 14.30
N LYS A 246 -9.78 38.01 15.59
CA LYS A 246 -8.57 37.99 16.41
C LYS A 246 -8.57 36.75 17.31
N ASN A 247 -7.51 35.94 17.22
CA ASN A 247 -7.40 34.69 17.98
C ASN A 247 -8.66 33.80 17.88
N GLY A 248 -9.28 33.75 16.69
CA GLY A 248 -10.47 32.93 16.39
C GLY A 248 -11.82 33.58 16.70
N ASN A 249 -11.87 34.72 17.41
CA ASN A 249 -13.09 35.43 17.77
C ASN A 249 -13.35 36.61 16.82
N ALA A 250 -14.61 36.85 16.48
CA ALA A 250 -15.03 38.03 15.74
C ALA A 250 -14.80 39.31 16.57
N ILE A 251 -14.39 40.42 15.93
CA ILE A 251 -14.13 41.72 16.56
C ILE A 251 -14.76 42.85 15.77
#